data_07d994505ac9ed83e20bc9224f37f340
#
_entry.id   07d994505ac9ed83e20bc9224f37f340
#
_cell.length_a   1.000
_cell.length_b   1.000
_cell.length_c   1.000
_cell.angle_alpha   90.00
_cell.angle_beta   90.00
_cell.angle_gamma   90.00
#
_symmetry.space_group_name_H-M   'P 1'
#
loop_
_entity.id
_entity.type
_entity.pdbx_description
1 polymer ?
#
loop_
_entity_poly.entity_id
_entity_poly.type
_entity_poly.pdbx_seq_one_letter_code
_entity_poly.pdbx_strand_id
1 'polypeptide(L)'
;PSQWDAAGLRSAFQRRSKETPGSASLLVTIMRSYIRFLVVRGECRPALLHAVPSVQRYRLSTLPRHVDPATIERIIAACPTDRPVEVRDKAIILLLARLGLRAADIQNMRLDDIDWRSGHLTVKGKTRRPDRLPLPQDVGDAILAYLAAARPKAAEEHLFLRAQAPFRPFRSSAEIAGIVARTRDRGGIEGVPTGSHIFRHSLATNLLRAGAGLESVGTILRHSSPET
;
A
#
# COMPACT_ATOMS: atom_id res chain seq x y z
N PRO A 1 -0.24 36.30 -1.07
CA PRO A 1 0.88 35.78 -0.23
C PRO A 1 1.53 36.86 0.60
N SER A 2 1.67 38.08 0.08
CA SER A 2 2.29 39.22 0.77
C SER A 2 1.55 39.67 2.07
N GLN A 3 0.28 39.26 2.22
CA GLN A 3 -0.57 39.58 3.39
C GLN A 3 -0.63 38.44 4.42
N TRP A 4 0.09 37.35 4.19
CA TRP A 4 0.08 36.24 5.14
C TRP A 4 0.90 36.57 6.37
N ASP A 5 0.28 36.39 7.53
CA ASP A 5 0.91 36.52 8.83
C ASP A 5 1.03 35.16 9.55
N ALA A 6 1.87 35.13 10.59
CA ALA A 6 2.12 33.91 11.35
C ALA A 6 0.88 33.43 12.15
N ALA A 7 -0.01 34.35 12.54
CA ALA A 7 -1.22 34.01 13.29
C ALA A 7 -2.26 33.37 12.40
N GLY A 8 -2.49 33.94 11.23
CA GLY A 8 -3.41 33.39 10.21
C GLY A 8 -3.00 32.01 9.76
N LEU A 9 -1.69 31.78 9.52
CA LEU A 9 -1.17 30.45 9.17
C LEU A 9 -1.41 29.41 10.27
N ARG A 10 -1.15 29.75 11.53
CA ARG A 10 -1.41 28.87 12.66
C ARG A 10 -2.90 28.56 12.81
N SER A 11 -3.75 29.58 12.71
CA SER A 11 -5.21 29.41 12.79
C SER A 11 -5.75 28.49 11.67
N ALA A 12 -5.31 28.71 10.43
CA ALA A 12 -5.68 27.88 9.28
C ALA A 12 -5.22 26.43 9.49
N PHE A 13 -4.00 26.21 9.97
CA PHE A 13 -3.50 24.88 10.30
C PHE A 13 -4.33 24.20 11.39
N GLN A 14 -4.62 24.88 12.49
CA GLN A 14 -5.41 24.34 13.60
C GLN A 14 -6.81 23.94 13.16
N ARG A 15 -7.49 24.77 12.38
CA ARG A 15 -8.80 24.46 11.82
C ARG A 15 -8.74 23.21 10.95
N ARG A 16 -7.81 23.17 9.99
CA ARG A 16 -7.69 22.05 9.05
C ARG A 16 -7.24 20.76 9.71
N SER A 17 -6.35 20.82 10.70
CA SER A 17 -5.89 19.64 11.43
C SER A 17 -6.98 19.04 12.32
N LYS A 18 -7.92 19.85 12.83
CA LYS A 18 -9.12 19.36 13.55
C LYS A 18 -10.09 18.63 12.61
N GLU A 19 -10.28 19.15 11.40
CA GLU A 19 -11.15 18.51 10.38
C GLU A 19 -10.57 17.19 9.87
N THR A 20 -9.24 17.09 9.76
CA THR A 20 -8.55 15.92 9.23
C THR A 20 -7.32 15.54 10.06
N PRO A 21 -7.50 14.97 11.27
CA PRO A 21 -6.38 14.71 12.21
C PRO A 21 -5.31 13.79 11.63
N GLY A 22 -5.70 12.78 10.85
CA GLY A 22 -4.78 11.83 10.21
C GLY A 22 -3.84 12.45 9.17
N SER A 23 -4.19 13.63 8.64
CA SER A 23 -3.46 14.34 7.59
C SER A 23 -2.61 15.50 8.11
N ALA A 24 -2.61 15.77 9.40
CA ALA A 24 -1.92 16.94 9.98
C ALA A 24 -0.42 17.00 9.61
N SER A 25 0.27 15.87 9.64
CA SER A 25 1.71 15.81 9.27
C SER A 25 1.95 16.06 7.77
N LEU A 26 1.06 15.57 6.92
CA LEU A 26 1.11 15.85 5.47
C LEU A 26 0.85 17.34 5.22
N LEU A 27 -0.13 17.93 5.91
CA LEU A 27 -0.43 19.35 5.82
C LEU A 27 0.78 20.21 6.18
N VAL A 28 1.52 19.87 7.26
CA VAL A 28 2.77 20.55 7.64
C VAL A 28 3.80 20.46 6.50
N THR A 29 3.98 19.28 5.90
CA THR A 29 4.93 19.08 4.80
C THR A 29 4.56 19.93 3.59
N ILE A 30 3.29 19.93 3.20
CA ILE A 30 2.77 20.73 2.10
C ILE A 30 2.95 22.23 2.36
N MET A 31 2.56 22.70 3.56
CA MET A 31 2.68 24.11 3.93
C MET A 31 4.14 24.57 3.91
N ARG A 32 5.06 23.79 4.50
CA ARG A 32 6.50 24.14 4.49
C ARG A 32 7.07 24.17 3.08
N SER A 33 6.73 23.21 2.22
CA SER A 33 7.19 23.18 0.83
C SER A 33 6.66 24.37 0.04
N TYR A 34 5.40 24.73 0.23
CA TYR A 34 4.79 25.85 -0.45
C TYR A 34 5.37 27.20 0.02
N ILE A 35 5.55 27.39 1.32
CA ILE A 35 6.17 28.61 1.84
C ILE A 35 7.62 28.74 1.35
N ARG A 36 8.41 27.63 1.31
CA ARG A 36 9.77 27.66 0.74
C ARG A 36 9.76 28.12 -0.72
N PHE A 37 8.83 27.58 -1.51
CA PHE A 37 8.66 28.02 -2.90
C PHE A 37 8.38 29.52 -3.00
N LEU A 38 7.47 30.06 -2.20
CA LEU A 38 7.14 31.49 -2.17
C LEU A 38 8.32 32.36 -1.70
N VAL A 39 9.11 31.88 -0.74
CA VAL A 39 10.34 32.58 -0.28
C VAL A 39 11.36 32.67 -1.41
N VAL A 40 11.58 31.59 -2.17
CA VAL A 40 12.51 31.60 -3.32
C VAL A 40 12.04 32.59 -4.39
N ARG A 41 10.72 32.76 -4.56
CA ARG A 41 10.15 33.74 -5.49
C ARG A 41 10.15 35.21 -4.97
N GLY A 42 10.58 35.41 -3.73
CA GLY A 42 10.51 36.76 -3.12
C GLY A 42 9.09 37.20 -2.71
N GLU A 43 8.11 36.32 -2.78
CA GLU A 43 6.70 36.62 -2.50
C GLU A 43 6.32 36.42 -1.01
N CYS A 44 7.23 35.91 -0.19
CA CYS A 44 6.97 35.60 1.21
C CYS A 44 8.22 35.78 2.07
N ARG A 45 8.03 36.23 3.33
CA ARG A 45 9.13 36.41 4.28
C ARG A 45 9.61 35.04 4.80
N PRO A 46 10.93 34.75 4.88
CA PRO A 46 11.47 33.49 5.41
C PRO A 46 10.98 33.16 6.83
N ALA A 47 10.73 34.18 7.67
CA ALA A 47 10.20 34.01 9.02
C ALA A 47 8.88 33.23 9.10
N LEU A 48 8.06 33.22 8.04
CA LEU A 48 6.81 32.45 8.02
C LEU A 48 7.02 30.93 8.04
N LEU A 49 8.21 30.43 7.69
CA LEU A 49 8.54 29.00 7.86
C LEU A 49 8.51 28.56 9.32
N HIS A 50 8.87 29.44 10.26
CA HIS A 50 8.82 29.15 11.69
C HIS A 50 7.40 29.24 12.28
N ALA A 51 6.46 29.83 11.54
CA ALA A 51 5.06 29.86 11.96
C ALA A 51 4.32 28.54 11.71
N VAL A 52 4.84 27.68 10.84
CA VAL A 52 4.25 26.36 10.57
C VAL A 52 4.54 25.43 11.73
N PRO A 53 3.51 24.96 12.47
CA PRO A 53 3.70 24.10 13.63
C PRO A 53 4.47 22.83 13.30
N SER A 54 5.21 22.29 14.28
CA SER A 54 5.71 20.92 14.20
C SER A 54 4.64 19.97 14.78
N VAL A 55 4.25 18.96 14.01
CA VAL A 55 3.45 17.87 14.56
C VAL A 55 4.41 16.82 15.08
N GLN A 56 4.52 16.72 16.41
CA GLN A 56 5.27 15.64 17.03
C GLN A 56 4.53 14.32 16.74
N ARG A 57 5.15 13.48 15.94
CA ARG A 57 4.75 12.08 15.82
C ARG A 57 5.56 11.31 16.86
N TYR A 58 4.93 10.90 17.92
CA TYR A 58 5.52 9.85 18.75
C TYR A 58 5.52 8.58 17.89
N ARG A 59 6.70 8.16 17.46
CA ARG A 59 6.91 6.96 16.60
C ARG A 59 6.27 5.70 17.18
N LEU A 60 6.00 5.69 18.49
CA LEU A 60 5.44 4.56 19.24
C LEU A 60 4.03 4.81 19.79
N SER A 61 3.37 5.92 19.42
CA SER A 61 2.04 6.24 19.98
C SER A 61 0.93 5.31 19.49
N THR A 62 1.15 4.59 18.40
CA THR A 62 0.26 3.53 17.96
C THR A 62 1.10 2.30 17.60
N LEU A 63 0.90 1.20 18.35
CA LEU A 63 1.42 -0.09 17.94
C LEU A 63 0.97 -0.37 16.50
N PRO A 64 1.86 -0.90 15.64
CA PRO A 64 1.46 -1.29 14.30
C PRO A 64 0.24 -2.21 14.39
N ARG A 65 -0.87 -1.77 13.80
CA ARG A 65 -2.06 -2.62 13.73
C ARG A 65 -1.68 -3.85 12.90
N HIS A 66 -1.72 -4.99 13.50
CA HIS A 66 -1.50 -6.26 12.83
C HIS A 66 -2.74 -7.14 13.00
N VAL A 67 -2.89 -8.07 12.11
CA VAL A 67 -3.96 -9.06 12.11
C VAL A 67 -3.32 -10.41 12.33
N ASP A 68 -3.94 -11.22 13.17
CA ASP A 68 -3.47 -12.58 13.45
C ASP A 68 -3.60 -13.48 12.20
N PRO A 69 -2.83 -14.57 12.12
CA PRO A 69 -2.87 -15.46 10.96
C PRO A 69 -4.26 -16.03 10.67
N ALA A 70 -5.03 -16.38 11.69
CA ALA A 70 -6.36 -16.96 11.50
C ALA A 70 -7.32 -15.96 10.84
N THR A 71 -7.24 -14.69 11.22
CA THR A 71 -8.03 -13.63 10.58
C THR A 71 -7.58 -13.39 9.13
N ILE A 72 -6.28 -13.48 8.82
CA ILE A 72 -5.79 -13.43 7.43
C ILE A 72 -6.39 -14.56 6.59
N GLU A 73 -6.41 -15.79 7.12
CA GLU A 73 -7.03 -16.94 6.43
C GLU A 73 -8.54 -16.75 6.24
N ARG A 74 -9.24 -16.16 7.21
CA ARG A 74 -10.65 -15.79 7.04
C ARG A 74 -10.86 -14.76 5.92
N ILE A 75 -9.98 -13.76 5.76
CA ILE A 75 -10.04 -12.83 4.66
C ILE A 75 -9.85 -13.54 3.32
N ILE A 76 -8.88 -14.46 3.24
CA ILE A 76 -8.63 -15.24 2.02
C ILE A 76 -9.84 -16.14 1.70
N ALA A 77 -10.41 -16.80 2.70
CA ALA A 77 -11.58 -17.66 2.55
C ALA A 77 -12.84 -16.88 2.14
N ALA A 78 -12.95 -15.61 2.53
CA ALA A 78 -14.05 -14.73 2.14
C ALA A 78 -13.99 -14.24 0.68
N CYS A 79 -12.94 -14.61 -0.08
CA CYS A 79 -12.82 -14.31 -1.51
C CYS A 79 -13.62 -15.34 -2.32
N PRO A 80 -14.78 -15.01 -2.92
CA PRO A 80 -15.49 -15.90 -3.81
C PRO A 80 -14.72 -16.03 -5.12
N THR A 81 -15.12 -16.99 -5.95
CA THR A 81 -14.50 -17.28 -7.25
C THR A 81 -15.53 -17.48 -8.36
N ASP A 82 -16.77 -17.07 -8.14
CA ASP A 82 -17.87 -17.31 -9.07
C ASP A 82 -17.84 -16.37 -10.27
N ARG A 83 -17.27 -15.19 -10.10
CA ARG A 83 -17.16 -14.17 -11.16
C ARG A 83 -15.71 -13.87 -11.51
N PRO A 84 -15.39 -13.51 -12.77
CA PRO A 84 -14.02 -13.20 -13.19
C PRO A 84 -13.31 -12.15 -12.31
N VAL A 85 -14.03 -11.13 -11.85
CA VAL A 85 -13.49 -10.11 -10.95
C VAL A 85 -13.06 -10.68 -9.60
N GLU A 86 -13.75 -11.69 -9.11
CA GLU A 86 -13.50 -12.32 -7.81
C GLU A 86 -12.29 -13.25 -7.88
N VAL A 87 -12.13 -13.98 -8.97
CA VAL A 87 -10.94 -14.79 -9.24
C VAL A 87 -9.70 -13.91 -9.26
N ARG A 88 -9.75 -12.75 -9.94
CA ARG A 88 -8.69 -11.75 -9.93
C ARG A 88 -8.41 -11.24 -8.51
N ASP A 89 -9.45 -10.84 -7.79
CA ASP A 89 -9.35 -10.21 -6.48
C ASP A 89 -8.74 -11.21 -5.47
N LYS A 90 -9.08 -12.51 -5.56
CA LYS A 90 -8.48 -13.57 -4.75
C LYS A 90 -6.97 -13.70 -4.99
N ALA A 91 -6.51 -13.69 -6.23
CA ALA A 91 -5.08 -13.73 -6.55
C ALA A 91 -4.34 -12.52 -5.96
N ILE A 92 -4.95 -11.33 -6.03
CA ILE A 92 -4.39 -10.11 -5.44
C ILE A 92 -4.31 -10.21 -3.90
N ILE A 93 -5.35 -10.71 -3.24
CA ILE A 93 -5.35 -10.89 -1.77
C ILE A 93 -4.27 -11.89 -1.34
N LEU A 94 -4.09 -12.99 -2.06
CA LEU A 94 -3.04 -13.97 -1.78
C LEU A 94 -1.64 -13.37 -1.95
N LEU A 95 -1.38 -12.59 -3.00
CA LEU A 95 -0.11 -11.89 -3.16
C LEU A 95 0.19 -10.92 -2.00
N LEU A 96 -0.82 -10.20 -1.53
CA LEU A 96 -0.69 -9.33 -0.35
C LEU A 96 -0.42 -10.14 0.92
N ALA A 97 -1.14 -11.22 1.13
CA ALA A 97 -1.10 -12.01 2.36
C ALA A 97 0.16 -12.87 2.50
N ARG A 98 0.54 -13.58 1.44
CA ARG A 98 1.66 -14.53 1.45
C ARG A 98 3.01 -13.87 1.25
N LEU A 99 3.09 -12.87 0.37
CA LEU A 99 4.36 -12.22 0.00
C LEU A 99 4.51 -10.81 0.59
N GLY A 100 3.49 -10.27 1.25
CA GLY A 100 3.54 -8.93 1.82
C GLY A 100 3.85 -7.84 0.79
N LEU A 101 3.44 -8.02 -0.47
CA LEU A 101 3.71 -7.07 -1.54
C LEU A 101 3.04 -5.72 -1.27
N ARG A 102 3.66 -4.65 -1.76
CA ARG A 102 2.99 -3.34 -1.77
C ARG A 102 1.92 -3.32 -2.86
N ALA A 103 0.84 -2.60 -2.64
CA ALA A 103 -0.20 -2.44 -3.66
C ALA A 103 0.35 -1.89 -4.99
N ALA A 104 1.33 -0.99 -4.93
CA ALA A 104 1.98 -0.47 -6.13
C ALA A 104 2.80 -1.54 -6.88
N ASP A 105 3.39 -2.50 -6.17
CA ASP A 105 4.11 -3.61 -6.81
C ASP A 105 3.12 -4.49 -7.60
N ILE A 106 1.96 -4.81 -7.01
CA ILE A 106 0.90 -5.59 -7.66
C ILE A 106 0.27 -4.82 -8.83
N GLN A 107 0.05 -3.52 -8.67
CA GLN A 107 -0.48 -2.65 -9.73
C GLN A 107 0.39 -2.69 -10.99
N ASN A 108 1.72 -2.65 -10.81
CA ASN A 108 2.68 -2.58 -11.92
C ASN A 108 3.21 -3.95 -12.36
N MET A 109 2.72 -5.03 -11.77
CA MET A 109 3.15 -6.39 -12.09
C MET A 109 2.78 -6.76 -13.53
N ARG A 110 3.71 -7.39 -14.23
CA ARG A 110 3.58 -7.78 -15.63
C ARG A 110 3.52 -9.31 -15.76
N LEU A 111 3.12 -9.78 -16.92
CA LEU A 111 3.06 -11.22 -17.22
C LEU A 111 4.43 -11.86 -17.19
N ASP A 112 5.47 -11.15 -17.65
CA ASP A 112 6.86 -11.60 -17.70
C ASP A 112 7.59 -11.53 -16.35
N ASP A 113 6.99 -10.93 -15.33
CA ASP A 113 7.54 -10.94 -13.98
C ASP A 113 7.43 -12.30 -13.29
N ILE A 114 6.67 -13.25 -13.84
CA ILE A 114 6.48 -14.61 -13.28
C ILE A 114 7.26 -15.62 -14.10
N ASP A 115 8.27 -16.21 -13.47
CA ASP A 115 8.99 -17.35 -13.99
C ASP A 115 8.31 -18.66 -13.52
N TRP A 116 7.39 -19.15 -14.30
CA TRP A 116 6.63 -20.37 -14.01
C TRP A 116 7.50 -21.62 -13.93
N ARG A 117 8.60 -21.64 -14.69
CA ARG A 117 9.50 -22.79 -14.73
C ARG A 117 10.32 -22.94 -13.45
N SER A 118 10.77 -21.84 -12.90
CA SER A 118 11.55 -21.85 -11.66
C SER A 118 10.72 -21.57 -10.41
N GLY A 119 9.42 -21.27 -10.55
CA GLY A 119 8.53 -20.95 -9.44
C GLY A 119 8.92 -19.65 -8.72
N HIS A 120 9.26 -18.61 -9.45
CA HIS A 120 9.67 -17.34 -8.88
C HIS A 120 8.89 -16.16 -9.45
N LEU A 121 8.73 -15.14 -8.61
CA LEU A 121 8.16 -13.84 -8.96
C LEU A 121 9.24 -12.76 -8.87
N THR A 122 9.40 -11.97 -9.91
CA THR A 122 10.27 -10.79 -9.95
C THR A 122 9.47 -9.54 -9.58
N VAL A 123 9.95 -8.77 -8.61
CA VAL A 123 9.28 -7.54 -8.19
C VAL A 123 10.21 -6.35 -8.40
N LYS A 124 9.80 -5.45 -9.28
CA LYS A 124 10.52 -4.20 -9.60
C LYS A 124 10.13 -3.13 -8.57
N GLY A 125 10.91 -2.99 -7.49
CA GLY A 125 10.68 -1.96 -6.47
C GLY A 125 11.19 -0.58 -6.89
N LYS A 126 11.20 0.39 -5.95
CA LYS A 126 11.81 1.72 -6.15
C LYS A 126 13.33 1.69 -6.31
N THR A 127 13.97 0.60 -5.93
CA THR A 127 15.40 0.36 -6.10
C THR A 127 15.69 -0.12 -7.51
N ARG A 128 16.88 0.20 -8.04
CA ARG A 128 17.28 -0.18 -9.41
C ARG A 128 17.43 -1.71 -9.61
N ARG A 129 17.47 -2.49 -8.53
CA ARG A 129 17.60 -3.96 -8.60
C ARG A 129 16.24 -4.60 -8.36
N PRO A 130 15.79 -5.49 -9.27
CA PRO A 130 14.60 -6.29 -9.04
C PRO A 130 14.85 -7.33 -7.94
N ASP A 131 13.87 -7.56 -7.10
CA ASP A 131 13.90 -8.62 -6.10
C ASP A 131 13.22 -9.87 -6.66
N ARG A 132 13.82 -11.04 -6.44
CA ARG A 132 13.26 -12.32 -6.83
C ARG A 132 12.72 -13.04 -5.59
N LEU A 133 11.44 -13.37 -5.61
CA LEU A 133 10.73 -14.02 -4.52
C LEU A 133 10.27 -15.42 -4.95
N PRO A 134 10.29 -16.43 -4.07
CA PRO A 134 9.63 -17.69 -4.36
C PRO A 134 8.12 -17.45 -4.52
N LEU A 135 7.50 -18.14 -5.46
CA LEU A 135 6.07 -18.09 -5.71
C LEU A 135 5.39 -19.24 -4.93
N PRO A 136 4.65 -18.97 -3.84
CA PRO A 136 3.92 -20.01 -3.13
C PRO A 136 2.89 -20.67 -4.04
N GLN A 137 2.63 -21.96 -3.82
CA GLN A 137 1.75 -22.75 -4.68
C GLN A 137 0.34 -22.17 -4.77
N ASP A 138 -0.26 -21.79 -3.62
CA ASP A 138 -1.60 -21.21 -3.57
C ASP A 138 -1.71 -19.87 -4.33
N VAL A 139 -0.64 -19.08 -4.32
CA VAL A 139 -0.54 -17.84 -5.09
C VAL A 139 -0.44 -18.14 -6.58
N GLY A 140 0.41 -19.10 -6.95
CA GLY A 140 0.60 -19.54 -8.33
C GLY A 140 -0.70 -20.07 -8.92
N ASP A 141 -1.39 -20.96 -8.22
CA ASP A 141 -2.67 -21.53 -8.64
C ASP A 141 -3.75 -20.47 -8.84
N ALA A 142 -3.83 -19.49 -7.94
CA ALA A 142 -4.80 -18.40 -8.08
C ALA A 142 -4.49 -17.48 -9.27
N ILE A 143 -3.22 -17.21 -9.54
CA ILE A 143 -2.82 -16.44 -10.72
C ILE A 143 -3.13 -17.23 -11.99
N LEU A 144 -2.82 -18.52 -12.03
CA LEU A 144 -3.15 -19.39 -13.18
C LEU A 144 -4.65 -19.43 -13.43
N ALA A 145 -5.47 -19.59 -12.40
CA ALA A 145 -6.92 -19.55 -12.52
C ALA A 145 -7.41 -18.22 -13.12
N TYR A 146 -6.82 -17.10 -12.66
CA TYR A 146 -7.14 -15.79 -13.22
C TYR A 146 -6.74 -15.68 -14.70
N LEU A 147 -5.53 -16.09 -15.06
CA LEU A 147 -5.03 -16.03 -16.45
C LEU A 147 -5.84 -16.91 -17.40
N ALA A 148 -6.20 -18.11 -16.96
CA ALA A 148 -6.89 -19.10 -17.79
C ALA A 148 -8.37 -18.77 -18.02
N ALA A 149 -9.09 -18.30 -17.00
CA ALA A 149 -10.54 -18.21 -17.03
C ALA A 149 -11.11 -16.80 -16.83
N ALA A 150 -10.36 -15.87 -16.26
CA ALA A 150 -10.93 -14.62 -15.78
C ALA A 150 -10.25 -13.35 -16.33
N ARG A 151 -9.02 -13.43 -16.82
CA ARG A 151 -8.31 -12.27 -17.36
C ARG A 151 -8.94 -11.87 -18.71
N PRO A 152 -9.35 -10.59 -18.88
CA PRO A 152 -9.83 -10.11 -20.16
C PRO A 152 -8.79 -10.29 -21.28
N LYS A 153 -9.24 -10.67 -22.45
CA LYS A 153 -8.39 -10.73 -23.67
C LYS A 153 -8.10 -9.29 -24.11
N ALA A 154 -6.91 -8.81 -23.79
CA ALA A 154 -6.42 -7.47 -24.15
C ALA A 154 -4.93 -7.56 -24.49
N ALA A 155 -4.46 -6.69 -25.38
CA ALA A 155 -3.05 -6.53 -25.72
C ALA A 155 -2.32 -5.72 -24.64
N GLU A 156 -2.45 -6.15 -23.38
CA GLU A 156 -1.86 -5.52 -22.20
C GLU A 156 -0.91 -6.49 -21.50
N GLU A 157 0.28 -6.03 -21.19
CA GLU A 157 1.30 -6.85 -20.54
C GLU A 157 1.19 -6.87 -19.02
N HIS A 158 0.38 -5.97 -18.43
CA HIS A 158 0.12 -6.00 -17.00
C HIS A 158 -0.62 -7.27 -16.61
N LEU A 159 -0.20 -7.88 -15.52
CA LEU A 159 -0.81 -9.11 -15.00
C LEU A 159 -2.29 -8.89 -14.68
N PHE A 160 -2.60 -7.87 -13.88
CA PHE A 160 -3.96 -7.59 -13.44
C PHE A 160 -4.58 -6.41 -14.18
N LEU A 161 -5.77 -6.67 -14.71
CA LEU A 161 -6.55 -5.68 -15.45
C LEU A 161 -7.85 -5.35 -14.70
N ARG A 162 -8.40 -4.19 -15.01
CA ARG A 162 -9.76 -3.83 -14.59
C ARG A 162 -10.76 -4.74 -15.27
N ALA A 163 -11.83 -5.11 -14.55
CA ALA A 163 -12.83 -6.05 -15.04
C ALA A 163 -13.85 -5.42 -16.00
N GLN A 164 -13.82 -4.10 -16.18
CA GLN A 164 -14.72 -3.35 -17.08
C GLN A 164 -13.94 -2.76 -18.23
N ALA A 165 -14.54 -2.75 -19.40
CA ALA A 165 -14.00 -2.10 -20.59
C ALA A 165 -13.85 -0.58 -20.38
N PRO A 166 -12.81 0.03 -20.95
CA PRO A 166 -11.69 -0.61 -21.61
C PRO A 166 -10.81 -1.35 -20.59
N PHE A 167 -10.44 -2.60 -20.90
CA PHE A 167 -9.67 -3.49 -20.02
C PHE A 167 -8.22 -3.01 -19.85
N ARG A 168 -8.03 -2.04 -18.99
CA ARG A 168 -6.75 -1.38 -18.72
C ARG A 168 -6.19 -1.79 -17.36
N PRO A 169 -4.90 -1.57 -17.10
CA PRO A 169 -4.31 -1.71 -15.78
C PRO A 169 -5.03 -0.84 -14.73
N PHE A 170 -4.84 -1.15 -13.47
CA PHE A 170 -5.30 -0.30 -12.38
C PHE A 170 -4.69 1.11 -12.50
N ARG A 171 -5.49 2.14 -12.27
CA ARG A 171 -5.01 3.54 -12.32
C ARG A 171 -4.15 3.91 -11.12
N SER A 172 -4.43 3.31 -9.98
CA SER A 172 -3.72 3.58 -8.74
C SER A 172 -3.77 2.40 -7.78
N SER A 173 -2.83 2.37 -6.85
CA SER A 173 -2.81 1.39 -5.75
C SER A 173 -4.02 1.48 -4.82
N ALA A 174 -4.79 2.58 -4.87
CA ALA A 174 -6.04 2.73 -4.12
C ALA A 174 -7.13 1.75 -4.59
N GLU A 175 -7.13 1.34 -5.86
CA GLU A 175 -8.07 0.33 -6.37
C GLU A 175 -7.84 -1.02 -5.69
N ILE A 176 -6.58 -1.38 -5.43
CA ILE A 176 -6.21 -2.59 -4.68
C ILE A 176 -6.64 -2.47 -3.21
N ALA A 177 -6.46 -1.30 -2.59
CA ALA A 177 -6.98 -1.07 -1.25
C ALA A 177 -8.52 -1.23 -1.18
N GLY A 178 -9.22 -0.82 -2.23
CA GLY A 178 -10.66 -1.05 -2.40
C GLY A 178 -11.03 -2.54 -2.50
N ILE A 179 -10.20 -3.38 -3.12
CA ILE A 179 -10.39 -4.83 -3.14
C ILE A 179 -10.31 -5.38 -1.71
N VAL A 180 -9.29 -4.99 -0.95
CA VAL A 180 -9.13 -5.41 0.45
C VAL A 180 -10.35 -5.03 1.28
N ALA A 181 -10.83 -3.79 1.16
CA ALA A 181 -11.99 -3.31 1.87
C ALA A 181 -13.24 -4.16 1.56
N ARG A 182 -13.55 -4.36 0.28
CA ARG A 182 -14.71 -5.17 -0.13
C ARG A 182 -14.63 -6.63 0.33
N THR A 183 -13.45 -7.23 0.29
CA THR A 183 -13.26 -8.61 0.74
C THR A 183 -13.47 -8.73 2.24
N ARG A 184 -12.91 -7.81 3.03
CA ARG A 184 -13.11 -7.73 4.47
C ARG A 184 -14.58 -7.58 4.83
N ASP A 185 -15.27 -6.62 4.18
CA ASP A 185 -16.68 -6.31 4.46
C ASP A 185 -17.58 -7.52 4.12
N ARG A 186 -17.30 -8.20 3.01
CA ARG A 186 -18.00 -9.44 2.62
C ARG A 186 -17.80 -10.56 3.64
N GLY A 187 -16.60 -10.68 4.21
CA GLY A 187 -16.30 -11.65 5.25
C GLY A 187 -16.86 -11.30 6.63
N GLY A 188 -17.53 -10.16 6.79
CA GLY A 188 -18.00 -9.68 8.09
C GLY A 188 -16.85 -9.49 9.09
N ILE A 189 -15.66 -9.11 8.62
CA ILE A 189 -14.46 -9.03 9.45
C ILE A 189 -14.30 -7.61 9.96
N GLU A 190 -14.71 -7.39 11.19
CA GLU A 190 -14.62 -6.10 11.85
C GLU A 190 -13.25 -5.86 12.49
N GLY A 191 -12.94 -4.58 12.81
CA GLY A 191 -11.71 -4.19 13.50
C GLY A 191 -10.44 -4.24 12.67
N VAL A 192 -10.48 -4.75 11.43
CA VAL A 192 -9.33 -4.80 10.53
C VAL A 192 -9.26 -3.53 9.67
N PRO A 193 -8.11 -2.83 9.62
CA PRO A 193 -7.91 -1.68 8.75
C PRO A 193 -8.12 -2.00 7.26
N THR A 194 -8.62 -1.03 6.50
CA THR A 194 -8.98 -1.19 5.08
C THR A 194 -7.82 -1.13 4.10
N GLY A 195 -6.64 -0.74 4.53
CA GLY A 195 -5.49 -0.56 3.63
C GLY A 195 -4.75 -1.86 3.34
N SER A 196 -4.19 -2.01 2.14
CA SER A 196 -3.37 -3.17 1.74
C SER A 196 -2.12 -3.36 2.61
N HIS A 197 -1.63 -2.31 3.25
CA HIS A 197 -0.47 -2.36 4.15
C HIS A 197 -0.66 -3.25 5.36
N ILE A 198 -1.93 -3.53 5.75
CA ILE A 198 -2.22 -4.40 6.90
C ILE A 198 -1.62 -5.79 6.72
N PHE A 199 -1.71 -6.38 5.54
CA PHE A 199 -1.14 -7.68 5.23
C PHE A 199 0.37 -7.72 5.45
N ARG A 200 1.06 -6.68 4.95
CA ARG A 200 2.51 -6.55 5.08
C ARG A 200 2.95 -6.37 6.53
N HIS A 201 2.26 -5.51 7.30
CA HIS A 201 2.52 -5.34 8.73
C HIS A 201 2.23 -6.61 9.51
N SER A 202 1.16 -7.32 9.18
CA SER A 202 0.80 -8.59 9.83
C SER A 202 1.83 -9.66 9.52
N LEU A 203 2.27 -9.79 8.27
CA LEU A 203 3.33 -10.74 7.88
C LEU A 203 4.62 -10.44 8.66
N ALA A 204 5.05 -9.18 8.72
CA ALA A 204 6.23 -8.77 9.51
C ALA A 204 6.11 -9.17 10.97
N THR A 205 4.99 -8.81 11.60
CA THR A 205 4.75 -9.08 13.03
C THR A 205 4.67 -10.59 13.30
N ASN A 206 4.01 -11.35 12.43
CA ASN A 206 3.87 -12.79 12.59
C ASN A 206 5.21 -13.51 12.41
N LEU A 207 6.06 -13.09 11.48
CA LEU A 207 7.42 -13.62 11.32
C LEU A 207 8.28 -13.34 12.56
N LEU A 208 8.22 -12.12 13.10
CA LEU A 208 8.94 -11.77 14.32
C LEU A 208 8.46 -12.60 15.52
N ARG A 209 7.15 -12.81 15.65
CA ARG A 209 6.59 -13.66 16.71
C ARG A 209 6.96 -15.13 16.56
N ALA A 210 7.17 -15.58 15.32
CA ALA A 210 7.69 -16.92 15.03
C ALA A 210 9.21 -17.06 15.26
N GLY A 211 9.89 -15.99 15.74
CA GLY A 211 11.32 -16.00 16.05
C GLY A 211 12.24 -15.58 14.92
N ALA A 212 11.73 -15.08 13.79
CA ALA A 212 12.57 -14.56 12.73
C ALA A 212 13.28 -13.27 13.17
N GLY A 213 14.57 -13.13 12.84
CA GLY A 213 15.33 -11.93 13.11
C GLY A 213 14.83 -10.72 12.31
N LEU A 214 15.00 -9.50 12.84
CA LEU A 214 14.59 -8.25 12.18
C LEU A 214 15.20 -8.09 10.78
N GLU A 215 16.46 -8.47 10.61
CA GLU A 215 17.17 -8.41 9.33
C GLU A 215 16.53 -9.34 8.30
N SER A 216 16.21 -10.58 8.70
CA SER A 216 15.52 -11.56 7.84
C SER A 216 14.15 -11.06 7.42
N VAL A 217 13.38 -10.49 8.36
CA VAL A 217 12.07 -9.88 8.06
C VAL A 217 12.22 -8.67 7.13
N GLY A 218 13.24 -7.84 7.36
CA GLY A 218 13.57 -6.71 6.48
C GLY A 218 13.86 -7.17 5.05
N THR A 219 14.65 -8.23 4.89
CA THR A 219 15.00 -8.84 3.59
C THR A 219 13.76 -9.42 2.89
N ILE A 220 12.95 -10.22 3.58
CA ILE A 220 11.71 -10.83 3.04
C ILE A 220 10.76 -9.72 2.57
N LEU A 221 10.61 -8.68 3.36
CA LEU A 221 9.74 -7.56 3.04
C LEU A 221 10.38 -6.50 2.14
N ARG A 222 11.64 -6.66 1.76
CA ARG A 222 12.35 -5.72 0.88
C ARG A 222 12.32 -4.29 1.45
N HIS A 223 12.68 -4.15 2.72
CA HIS A 223 12.87 -2.84 3.34
C HIS A 223 14.21 -2.25 2.88
N SER A 224 14.19 -0.99 2.44
CA SER A 224 15.40 -0.28 2.02
C SER A 224 16.25 0.20 3.19
N SER A 225 15.70 0.17 4.40
CA SER A 225 16.37 0.54 5.65
C SER A 225 15.81 -0.30 6.80
N PRO A 226 16.63 -0.78 7.73
CA PRO A 226 16.18 -1.49 8.93
C PRO A 226 15.33 -0.60 9.86
N GLU A 227 15.36 0.71 9.69
CA GLU A 227 14.58 1.69 10.46
C GLU A 227 13.16 1.95 9.90
N THR A 228 12.72 1.24 8.87
CA THR A 228 11.40 1.35 8.28
C THR A 228 10.46 0.27 8.85
#